data_dec3d49249fd5d19e2351c1e22ecd732
#
_entry.id   dec3d49249fd5d19e2351c1e22ecd732
#
_cell.length_a   1.000
_cell.length_b   1.000
_cell.length_c   1.000
_cell.angle_alpha   90.00
_cell.angle_beta   90.00
_cell.angle_gamma   90.00
#
_symmetry.space_group_name_H-M   'P 1'
#
loop_
_entity.id
_entity.type
_entity.pdbx_description
1 polymer ?
#
loop_
_entity_poly.entity_id
_entity_poly.type
_entity_poly.pdbx_seq_one_letter_code
_entity_poly.pdbx_strand_id
1 'polypeptide(L)'
;MFYKVEYQKRAHQEVEKIFRVLLPEQGLAVREEQIRLCHEMLDTLLGERIALCDAGVGIGKTYAYLVACVLLRKYSMLTGRGNPLEQRPVVVSTSSIALQKAIVTEYIPFLSRVLLEQGMIQSPLRAVVRKGKEHFVCDNRLEQRLSLIHISEPTRR
;
A
#
# COMPACT_ATOMS: atom_id res chain seq x y z
N MET A 1 3.89 17.76 24.34
CA MET A 1 2.46 17.63 23.97
C MET A 1 2.10 18.48 22.75
N PHE A 2 2.57 19.71 22.63
CA PHE A 2 2.32 20.62 21.49
C PHE A 2 2.77 20.10 20.11
N TYR A 3 3.94 19.51 20.01
CA TYR A 3 4.47 18.99 18.73
C TYR A 3 3.59 17.90 18.10
N LYS A 4 2.96 17.04 18.92
CA LYS A 4 2.10 15.96 18.41
C LYS A 4 0.87 16.51 17.67
N VAL A 5 0.26 17.54 18.20
CA VAL A 5 -0.94 18.19 17.62
C VAL A 5 -0.58 18.88 16.29
N GLU A 6 0.58 19.51 16.22
CA GLU A 6 1.02 20.18 15.00
C GLU A 6 1.32 19.19 13.87
N TYR A 7 1.97 18.06 14.16
CA TYR A 7 2.23 17.02 13.16
C TYR A 7 0.95 16.35 12.66
N GLN A 8 -0.03 16.10 13.54
CA GLN A 8 -1.33 15.61 13.11
C GLN A 8 -2.00 16.60 12.15
N LYS A 9 -2.04 17.88 12.51
CA LYS A 9 -2.61 18.91 11.64
C LYS A 9 -1.93 18.96 10.28
N ARG A 10 -0.61 18.90 10.24
CA ARG A 10 0.15 18.86 8.96
C ARG A 10 -0.14 17.60 8.16
N ALA A 11 -0.26 16.44 8.82
CA ALA A 11 -0.59 15.20 8.14
C ALA A 11 -1.96 15.28 7.46
N HIS A 12 -2.96 15.85 8.14
CA HIS A 12 -4.29 16.09 7.55
C HIS A 12 -4.27 17.10 6.40
N GLN A 13 -3.47 18.16 6.50
CA GLN A 13 -3.29 19.09 5.39
C GLN A 13 -2.65 18.44 4.16
N GLU A 14 -1.73 17.48 4.38
CA GLU A 14 -1.16 16.71 3.28
C GLU A 14 -2.17 15.73 2.66
N VAL A 15 -3.08 15.14 3.43
CA VAL A 15 -4.21 14.37 2.87
C VAL A 15 -5.01 15.23 1.90
N GLU A 16 -5.44 16.42 2.36
CA GLU A 16 -6.20 17.36 1.51
C GLU A 16 -5.42 17.74 0.24
N LYS A 17 -4.14 18.07 0.37
CA LYS A 17 -3.29 18.40 -0.78
C LYS A 17 -3.20 17.25 -1.78
N ILE A 18 -2.99 16.02 -1.29
CA ILE A 18 -2.85 14.84 -2.15
C ILE A 18 -4.13 14.59 -2.93
N PHE A 19 -5.27 14.54 -2.25
CA PHE A 19 -6.54 14.15 -2.89
C PHE A 19 -7.23 15.27 -3.65
N ARG A 20 -7.05 16.53 -3.28
CA ARG A 20 -7.70 17.68 -3.94
C ARG A 20 -6.84 18.37 -5.00
N VAL A 21 -5.53 18.16 -4.96
CA VAL A 21 -4.62 18.83 -5.89
C VAL A 21 -3.82 17.80 -6.67
N LEU A 22 -2.96 17.02 -6.01
CA LEU A 22 -1.96 16.21 -6.69
C LEU A 22 -2.54 15.07 -7.52
N LEU A 23 -3.49 14.32 -6.97
CA LEU A 23 -4.13 13.23 -7.71
C LEU A 23 -5.04 13.73 -8.84
N PRO A 24 -5.82 14.81 -8.67
CA PRO A 24 -6.58 15.42 -9.77
C PRO A 24 -5.71 15.97 -10.91
N GLU A 25 -4.55 16.54 -10.65
CA GLU A 25 -3.58 16.92 -11.67
C GLU A 25 -3.10 15.74 -12.52
N GLN A 26 -3.20 14.53 -12.00
CA GLN A 26 -2.91 13.29 -12.72
C GLN A 26 -4.16 12.63 -13.35
N GLY A 27 -5.30 13.33 -13.37
CA GLY A 27 -6.53 12.87 -13.98
C GLY A 27 -7.45 12.02 -13.07
N LEU A 28 -7.18 11.93 -11.76
CA LEU A 28 -8.08 11.25 -10.85
C LEU A 28 -9.17 12.19 -10.33
N ALA A 29 -10.40 11.69 -10.20
CA ALA A 29 -11.49 12.48 -9.66
C ALA A 29 -11.36 12.68 -8.14
N VAL A 30 -11.72 13.88 -7.67
CA VAL A 30 -11.88 14.15 -6.23
C VAL A 30 -13.10 13.39 -5.71
N ARG A 31 -12.94 12.69 -4.59
CA ARG A 31 -14.00 11.90 -3.94
C ARG A 31 -13.98 12.16 -2.44
N GLU A 32 -15.00 12.84 -1.95
CA GLU A 32 -15.08 13.25 -0.53
C GLU A 32 -15.06 12.06 0.43
N GLU A 33 -15.72 10.97 0.08
CA GLU A 33 -15.73 9.74 0.90
C GLU A 33 -14.34 9.10 1.01
N GLN A 34 -13.55 9.17 -0.07
CA GLN A 34 -12.16 8.69 -0.08
C GLN A 34 -11.28 9.53 0.85
N ILE A 35 -11.44 10.86 0.82
CA ILE A 35 -10.70 11.80 1.65
C ILE A 35 -11.05 11.56 3.11
N ARG A 36 -12.34 11.48 3.44
CA ARG A 36 -12.82 11.19 4.79
C ARG A 36 -12.28 9.86 5.31
N LEU A 37 -12.35 8.80 4.50
CA LEU A 37 -11.80 7.50 4.86
C LEU A 37 -10.29 7.58 5.15
N CYS A 38 -9.53 8.33 4.35
CA CYS A 38 -8.10 8.51 4.58
C CYS A 38 -7.83 9.23 5.90
N HIS A 39 -8.58 10.27 6.24
CA HIS A 39 -8.47 10.97 7.51
C HIS A 39 -8.75 10.06 8.70
N GLU A 40 -9.83 9.29 8.67
CA GLU A 40 -10.20 8.35 9.73
C GLU A 40 -9.16 7.26 9.94
N MET A 41 -8.63 6.72 8.83
CA MET A 41 -7.55 5.73 8.88
C MET A 41 -6.27 6.34 9.46
N LEU A 42 -5.90 7.54 9.03
CA LEU A 42 -4.70 8.22 9.52
C LEU A 42 -4.78 8.51 11.03
N ASP A 43 -5.90 9.03 11.51
CA ASP A 43 -6.13 9.27 12.95
C ASP A 43 -6.06 7.99 13.76
N THR A 44 -6.62 6.91 13.24
CA THR A 44 -6.59 5.61 13.89
C THR A 44 -5.17 5.08 14.00
N LEU A 45 -4.41 5.16 12.90
CA LEU A 45 -3.03 4.69 12.84
C LEU A 45 -2.10 5.54 13.72
N LEU A 46 -2.22 6.86 13.68
CA LEU A 46 -1.43 7.77 14.53
C LEU A 46 -1.80 7.63 16.02
N GLY A 47 -3.04 7.23 16.31
CA GLY A 47 -3.53 6.96 17.65
C GLY A 47 -3.21 5.56 18.18
N GLU A 48 -2.59 4.68 17.37
CA GLU A 48 -2.34 3.27 17.70
C GLU A 48 -3.61 2.52 18.07
N ARG A 49 -4.68 2.76 17.32
CA ARG A 49 -6.01 2.18 17.54
C ARG A 49 -6.37 1.22 16.40
N ILE A 50 -7.43 0.49 16.57
CA ILE A 50 -8.04 -0.36 15.54
C ILE A 50 -9.27 0.36 15.01
N ALA A 51 -9.39 0.48 13.67
CA ALA A 51 -10.59 0.94 13.01
C ALA A 51 -11.24 -0.21 12.25
N LEU A 52 -12.55 -0.25 12.30
CA LEU A 52 -13.39 -1.05 11.41
C LEU A 52 -14.11 -0.07 10.49
N CYS A 53 -13.69 -0.02 9.21
CA CYS A 53 -14.23 0.92 8.23
C CYS A 53 -15.07 0.15 7.21
N ASP A 54 -16.36 0.44 7.14
CA ASP A 54 -17.20 0.01 6.04
C ASP A 54 -17.22 1.10 4.96
N ALA A 55 -16.84 0.72 3.76
CA ALA A 55 -16.66 1.66 2.66
C ALA A 55 -17.16 1.03 1.35
N GLY A 56 -18.07 1.71 0.68
CA GLY A 56 -18.72 1.28 -0.54
C GLY A 56 -17.75 0.91 -1.68
N VAL A 57 -18.25 0.22 -2.67
CA VAL A 57 -17.49 -0.11 -3.89
C VAL A 57 -17.25 1.17 -4.69
N GLY A 58 -16.06 1.32 -5.25
CA GLY A 58 -15.75 2.44 -6.15
C GLY A 58 -15.28 3.74 -5.50
N ILE A 59 -15.30 3.88 -4.17
CA ILE A 59 -14.86 5.11 -3.49
C ILE A 59 -13.33 5.35 -3.53
N GLY A 60 -12.56 4.37 -4.01
CA GLY A 60 -11.09 4.52 -4.10
C GLY A 60 -10.32 4.14 -2.83
N LYS A 61 -10.82 3.16 -2.08
CA LYS A 61 -10.21 2.66 -0.83
C LYS A 61 -8.70 2.46 -0.91
N THR A 62 -8.20 1.97 -2.04
CA THR A 62 -6.77 1.66 -2.22
C THR A 62 -5.89 2.88 -2.02
N TYR A 63 -6.18 4.00 -2.64
CA TYR A 63 -5.43 5.22 -2.40
C TYR A 63 -5.63 5.76 -0.98
N ALA A 64 -6.83 5.65 -0.41
CA ALA A 64 -7.09 6.11 0.95
C ALA A 64 -6.15 5.45 1.96
N TYR A 65 -6.07 4.10 1.99
CA TYR A 65 -5.18 3.44 2.94
C TYR A 65 -3.70 3.56 2.57
N LEU A 66 -3.32 3.59 1.28
CA LEU A 66 -1.93 3.77 0.89
C LEU A 66 -1.41 5.15 1.31
N VAL A 67 -2.17 6.22 1.09
CA VAL A 67 -1.82 7.57 1.51
C VAL A 67 -1.73 7.65 3.03
N ALA A 68 -2.72 7.11 3.76
CA ALA A 68 -2.68 7.06 5.22
C ALA A 68 -1.42 6.35 5.74
N CYS A 69 -1.02 5.22 5.13
CA CYS A 69 0.20 4.49 5.49
C CYS A 69 1.49 5.28 5.20
N VAL A 70 1.55 5.99 4.08
CA VAL A 70 2.71 6.85 3.75
C VAL A 70 2.85 7.98 4.74
N LEU A 71 1.75 8.65 5.06
CA LEU A 71 1.74 9.77 6.01
C LEU A 71 2.00 9.29 7.45
N LEU A 72 1.44 8.13 7.84
CA LEU A 72 1.81 7.50 9.12
C LEU A 72 3.33 7.34 9.23
N ARG A 73 3.96 6.74 8.21
CA ARG A 73 5.41 6.52 8.22
C ARG A 73 6.20 7.82 8.29
N LYS A 74 5.81 8.83 7.50
CA LYS A 74 6.42 10.16 7.50
C LYS A 74 6.35 10.82 8.88
N TYR A 75 5.19 10.83 9.50
CA TYR A 75 4.94 11.56 10.72
C TYR A 75 5.27 10.79 12.00
N SER A 76 5.24 9.45 11.99
CA SER A 76 5.71 8.66 13.12
C SER A 76 7.20 8.82 13.37
N MET A 77 8.00 9.00 12.32
CA MET A 77 9.42 9.31 12.44
C MET A 77 9.67 10.65 13.13
N LEU A 78 8.84 11.67 12.83
CA LEU A 78 8.99 13.02 13.38
C LEU A 78 8.52 13.12 14.83
N THR A 79 7.64 12.23 15.29
CA THR A 79 7.12 12.21 16.66
C THR A 79 8.04 11.49 17.67
N GLY A 80 9.20 11.02 17.24
CA GLY A 80 10.16 10.33 18.09
C GLY A 80 9.71 8.94 18.59
N ARG A 81 8.60 8.42 18.07
CA ARG A 81 8.03 7.12 18.42
C ARG A 81 8.67 5.95 17.68
N GLY A 82 9.60 6.21 16.79
CA GLY A 82 10.30 5.18 16.05
C GLY A 82 11.78 5.48 15.96
N ASN A 83 12.59 4.57 16.47
CA ASN A 83 13.97 4.49 16.05
C ASN A 83 13.97 4.27 14.53
N PRO A 84 14.72 5.02 13.72
CA PRO A 84 14.82 4.78 12.28
C PRO A 84 15.17 3.34 11.91
N LEU A 85 15.85 2.62 12.80
CA LEU A 85 16.20 1.21 12.67
C LEU A 85 15.03 0.25 12.98
N GLU A 86 14.00 0.73 13.68
CA GLU A 86 12.82 -0.06 14.08
C GLU A 86 11.58 0.23 13.22
N GLN A 87 11.76 0.85 12.05
CA GLN A 87 10.62 1.12 11.17
C GLN A 87 9.94 -0.17 10.73
N ARG A 88 8.90 -0.51 11.45
CA ARG A 88 8.07 -1.66 11.10
C ARG A 88 7.46 -1.46 9.72
N PRO A 89 7.48 -2.48 8.86
CA PRO A 89 6.82 -2.39 7.58
C PRO A 89 5.30 -2.27 7.79
N VAL A 90 4.65 -1.50 6.95
CA VAL A 90 3.19 -1.51 6.85
C VAL A 90 2.80 -2.77 6.08
N VAL A 91 1.85 -3.52 6.62
CA VAL A 91 1.34 -4.75 6.00
C VAL A 91 -0.07 -4.50 5.49
N VAL A 92 -0.28 -4.73 4.20
CA VAL A 92 -1.61 -4.74 3.57
C VAL A 92 -1.96 -6.18 3.24
N SER A 93 -3.02 -6.70 3.85
CA SER A 93 -3.51 -8.06 3.60
C SER A 93 -4.78 -8.02 2.75
N THR A 94 -4.81 -8.82 1.69
CA THR A 94 -5.98 -8.99 0.84
C THR A 94 -6.03 -10.39 0.25
N SER A 95 -7.22 -10.95 0.10
CA SER A 95 -7.46 -12.22 -0.58
C SER A 95 -7.44 -12.11 -2.11
N SER A 96 -7.54 -10.88 -2.66
CA SER A 96 -7.56 -10.64 -4.10
C SER A 96 -6.15 -10.64 -4.68
N ILE A 97 -5.81 -11.65 -5.46
CA ILE A 97 -4.52 -11.75 -6.18
C ILE A 97 -4.36 -10.60 -7.18
N ALA A 98 -5.46 -10.23 -7.86
CA ALA A 98 -5.44 -9.10 -8.78
C ALA A 98 -5.11 -7.78 -8.07
N LEU A 99 -5.70 -7.53 -6.89
CA LEU A 99 -5.41 -6.35 -6.10
C LEU A 99 -3.97 -6.37 -5.55
N GLN A 100 -3.45 -7.51 -5.09
CA GLN A 100 -2.06 -7.64 -4.68
C GLN A 100 -1.10 -7.22 -5.80
N LYS A 101 -1.35 -7.69 -7.03
CA LYS A 101 -0.56 -7.33 -8.20
C LYS A 101 -0.68 -5.82 -8.48
N ALA A 102 -1.89 -5.30 -8.60
CA ALA A 102 -2.14 -3.89 -8.93
C ALA A 102 -1.51 -2.93 -7.91
N ILE A 103 -1.56 -3.25 -6.61
CA ILE A 103 -0.91 -2.43 -5.56
C ILE A 103 0.57 -2.24 -5.87
N VAL A 104 1.28 -3.29 -6.22
CA VAL A 104 2.74 -3.26 -6.39
C VAL A 104 3.15 -2.75 -7.78
N THR A 105 2.36 -3.07 -8.82
CA THR A 105 2.73 -2.71 -10.20
C THR A 105 2.15 -1.40 -10.70
N GLU A 106 1.10 -0.88 -10.03
CA GLU A 106 0.36 0.30 -10.50
C GLU A 106 0.24 1.36 -9.41
N TYR A 107 -0.43 1.06 -8.28
CA TYR A 107 -0.77 2.07 -7.28
C TYR A 107 0.45 2.64 -6.56
N ILE A 108 1.35 1.79 -6.07
CA ILE A 108 2.55 2.24 -5.35
C ILE A 108 3.53 2.98 -6.27
N PRO A 109 3.87 2.50 -7.49
CA PRO A 109 4.72 3.23 -8.40
C PRO A 109 4.14 4.60 -8.81
N PHE A 110 2.84 4.65 -9.09
CA PHE A 110 2.15 5.89 -9.41
C PHE A 110 2.19 6.89 -8.25
N LEU A 111 1.76 6.47 -7.06
CA LEU A 111 1.77 7.32 -5.86
C LEU A 111 3.19 7.77 -5.51
N SER A 112 4.16 6.85 -5.60
CA SER A 112 5.57 7.15 -5.35
C SER A 112 6.10 8.26 -6.27
N ARG A 113 5.81 8.18 -7.56
CA ARG A 113 6.19 9.20 -8.53
C ARG A 113 5.59 10.55 -8.18
N VAL A 114 4.27 10.62 -7.98
CA VAL A 114 3.57 11.88 -7.67
C VAL A 114 4.11 12.52 -6.39
N LEU A 115 4.33 11.73 -5.34
CA LEU A 115 4.82 12.26 -4.06
C LEU A 115 6.30 12.68 -4.12
N LEU A 116 7.14 12.01 -4.92
CA LEU A 116 8.53 12.39 -5.14
C LEU A 116 8.63 13.70 -5.92
N GLU A 117 7.90 13.84 -7.01
CA GLU A 117 7.87 15.06 -7.84
C GLU A 117 7.46 16.30 -7.01
N GLN A 118 6.63 16.10 -6.00
CA GLN A 118 6.18 17.17 -5.09
C GLN A 118 7.04 17.33 -3.84
N GLY A 119 8.14 16.59 -3.73
CA GLY A 119 9.03 16.64 -2.57
C GLY A 119 8.39 16.21 -1.25
N MET A 120 7.27 15.49 -1.30
CA MET A 120 6.56 15.02 -0.10
C MET A 120 7.25 13.81 0.53
N ILE A 121 7.96 13.03 -0.27
CA ILE A 121 8.83 11.93 0.16
C ILE A 121 10.22 12.10 -0.44
N GLN A 122 11.25 11.58 0.22
CA GLN A 122 12.65 11.74 -0.20
C GLN A 122 13.19 10.55 -1.00
N SER A 123 12.49 9.43 -0.98
CA SER A 123 12.91 8.22 -1.67
C SER A 123 11.68 7.45 -2.17
N PRO A 124 11.83 6.64 -3.25
CA PRO A 124 10.73 5.84 -3.76
C PRO A 124 10.13 4.91 -2.72
N LEU A 125 8.81 4.76 -2.77
CA LEU A 125 8.09 3.78 -1.95
C LEU A 125 8.51 2.37 -2.39
N ARG A 126 8.85 1.53 -1.42
CA ARG A 126 9.22 0.13 -1.67
C ARG A 126 8.13 -0.80 -1.16
N ALA A 127 7.77 -1.78 -1.97
CA ALA A 127 6.81 -2.80 -1.60
C ALA A 127 7.28 -4.18 -2.05
N VAL A 128 6.94 -5.19 -1.29
CA VAL A 128 7.16 -6.60 -1.62
C VAL A 128 5.86 -7.37 -1.44
N VAL A 129 5.59 -8.31 -2.35
CA VAL A 129 4.46 -9.22 -2.21
C VAL A 129 4.93 -10.46 -1.47
N ARG A 130 4.19 -10.84 -0.42
CA ARG A 130 4.34 -12.13 0.24
C ARG A 130 3.08 -12.96 0.00
N LYS A 131 3.27 -14.17 -0.51
CA LYS A 131 2.19 -15.13 -0.80
C LYS A 131 2.39 -16.39 0.02
N GLY A 132 1.32 -17.15 0.23
CA GLY A 132 1.41 -18.49 0.78
C GLY A 132 2.21 -19.43 -0.14
N LYS A 133 2.78 -20.49 0.41
CA LYS A 133 3.59 -21.47 -0.33
C LYS A 133 2.85 -22.12 -1.50
N GLU A 134 1.54 -22.18 -1.42
CA GLU A 134 0.65 -22.74 -2.46
C GLU A 134 0.62 -21.88 -3.75
N HIS A 135 1.08 -20.65 -3.68
CA HIS A 135 1.16 -19.73 -4.82
C HIS A 135 2.55 -19.67 -5.47
N PHE A 136 3.48 -20.50 -5.00
CA PHE A 136 4.81 -20.65 -5.59
C PHE A 136 4.94 -22.02 -6.24
N VAL A 137 5.63 -22.04 -7.38
CA VAL A 137 6.03 -23.31 -8.00
C VAL A 137 7.06 -23.97 -7.10
N CYS A 138 6.84 -25.25 -6.79
CA CYS A 138 7.82 -26.07 -6.10
C CYS A 138 8.62 -26.81 -7.18
N ASP A 139 9.91 -26.48 -7.32
CA ASP A 139 10.79 -27.04 -8.36
C ASP A 139 10.81 -28.56 -8.33
N ASN A 140 10.89 -29.16 -7.15
CA ASN A 140 10.86 -30.61 -6.98
C ASN A 140 9.54 -31.24 -7.50
N ARG A 141 8.39 -30.62 -7.23
CA ARG A 141 7.11 -31.10 -7.77
C ARG A 141 6.98 -30.88 -9.27
N LEU A 142 7.59 -29.81 -9.78
CA LEU A 142 7.61 -29.54 -11.21
C LEU A 142 8.44 -30.60 -11.92
N GLU A 143 9.65 -30.88 -11.46
CA GLU A 143 10.54 -31.91 -12.00
C GLU A 143 9.89 -33.30 -11.99
N GLN A 144 9.25 -33.68 -10.88
CA GLN A 144 8.51 -34.94 -10.78
C GLN A 144 7.39 -35.03 -11.83
N ARG A 145 6.66 -33.95 -12.08
CA ARG A 145 5.62 -33.93 -13.10
C ARG A 145 6.19 -33.98 -14.51
N LEU A 146 7.25 -33.26 -14.78
CA LEU A 146 7.92 -33.27 -16.09
C LEU A 146 8.49 -34.64 -16.40
N SER A 147 9.10 -35.33 -15.44
CA SER A 147 9.59 -36.69 -15.61
C SER A 147 8.48 -37.70 -15.94
N LEU A 148 7.29 -37.54 -15.35
CA LEU A 148 6.13 -38.38 -15.65
C LEU A 148 5.56 -38.13 -17.05
N ILE A 149 5.63 -36.92 -17.57
CA ILE A 149 5.18 -36.58 -18.92
C ILE A 149 6.12 -37.22 -19.97
N HIS A 150 7.41 -37.22 -19.73
CA HIS A 150 8.39 -37.89 -20.62
C HIS A 150 8.25 -39.40 -20.69
N ILE A 151 7.72 -40.04 -19.65
CA ILE A 151 7.48 -41.50 -19.63
C ILE A 151 6.23 -41.88 -20.43
N SER A 152 5.31 -40.95 -20.67
CA SER A 152 4.06 -41.22 -21.35
C SER A 152 4.04 -40.90 -22.85
N GLU A 153 5.16 -40.50 -23.46
CA GLU A 153 5.23 -40.41 -24.93
C GLU A 153 5.30 -41.84 -25.53
N PRO A 154 4.28 -42.25 -26.32
CA PRO A 154 4.35 -43.54 -27.01
C PRO A 154 5.45 -43.49 -28.05
N THR A 155 6.43 -44.37 -27.94
CA THR A 155 7.42 -44.64 -28.96
C THR A 155 6.69 -44.97 -30.28
N ARG A 156 6.61 -44.03 -31.21
CA ARG A 156 6.17 -44.31 -32.58
C ARG A 156 7.21 -45.22 -33.20
N ARG A 157 6.83 -46.43 -33.45
CA ARG A 157 7.49 -47.32 -34.40
C ARG A 157 7.06 -47.02 -35.81
#